data_9f1fd509cbc57bd5185bab3706daad17
#
_entry.id   9f1fd509cbc57bd5185bab3706daad17
#
_cell.length_a   1.000
_cell.length_b   1.000
_cell.length_c   1.000
_cell.angle_alpha   90.00
_cell.angle_beta   90.00
_cell.angle_gamma   90.00
#
_symmetry.space_group_name_H-M   'P 1'
#
loop_
_entity.id
_entity.type
_entity.pdbx_description
1 polymer ?
#
loop_
_entity_poly.entity_id
_entity_poly.type
_entity_poly.pdbx_seq_one_letter_code
_entity_poly.pdbx_strand_id
1 'polypeptide(L)'
;ASNTSVNDVRQIKDEVLFAPNSSRYKIYIIDEVHMLSNSAFNALLKTIEAPPPYIVFVFATTEVHKVPATIRSRCQQFNFRLIGPEQIKARLQEVVQELKLPAEEAALFWMAREATGSLRDAYTLLDQVISFSPEGIRLETIRAKLGLVGIERINGLGIFISQRDKKKLLE
;
A
#
# COMPACT_ATOMS: atom_id res chain seq x y z
N ALA A 1 -6.84 -12.68 -1.66
CA ALA A 1 -5.45 -13.16 -1.60
C ALA A 1 -5.12 -13.76 -0.23
N SER A 2 -5.78 -14.78 0.26
CA SER A 2 -5.54 -15.30 1.63
C SER A 2 -5.54 -16.82 1.73
N ASN A 3 -5.20 -17.53 0.65
CA ASN A 3 -5.06 -18.98 0.68
C ASN A 3 -3.89 -19.41 -0.21
N THR A 4 -2.67 -19.00 0.14
CA THR A 4 -1.49 -19.66 -0.42
C THR A 4 -1.33 -20.97 0.34
N SER A 5 -2.19 -21.92 0.01
CA SER A 5 -2.21 -23.24 0.61
C SER A 5 -0.98 -24.04 0.18
N VAL A 6 -0.64 -25.07 0.92
CA VAL A 6 0.39 -26.05 0.53
C VAL A 6 0.11 -26.61 -0.88
N ASN A 7 -1.16 -26.62 -1.31
CA ASN A 7 -1.58 -27.10 -2.63
C ASN A 7 -1.15 -26.15 -3.76
N ASP A 8 -1.25 -24.81 -3.56
CA ASP A 8 -0.82 -23.84 -4.56
C ASP A 8 0.70 -23.93 -4.78
N VAL A 9 1.44 -24.13 -3.70
CA VAL A 9 2.90 -24.32 -3.76
C VAL A 9 3.28 -25.64 -4.45
N ARG A 10 2.50 -26.72 -4.23
CA ARG A 10 2.70 -27.98 -4.96
C ARG A 10 2.44 -27.80 -6.46
N GLN A 11 1.39 -27.08 -6.83
CA GLN A 11 1.12 -26.76 -8.22
C GLN A 11 2.27 -25.98 -8.87
N ILE A 12 2.80 -24.94 -8.20
CA ILE A 12 3.99 -24.22 -8.67
C ILE A 12 5.16 -25.18 -8.89
N LYS A 13 5.39 -26.10 -7.96
CA LYS A 13 6.48 -27.07 -8.04
C LYS A 13 6.36 -28.00 -9.27
N ASP A 14 5.16 -28.42 -9.59
CA ASP A 14 4.90 -29.28 -10.76
C ASP A 14 5.03 -28.46 -12.05
N GLU A 15 4.54 -27.23 -12.08
CA GLU A 15 4.63 -26.32 -13.22
C GLU A 15 6.03 -25.83 -13.55
N VAL A 16 6.91 -25.73 -12.55
CA VAL A 16 8.31 -25.29 -12.71
C VAL A 16 9.10 -26.27 -13.58
N LEU A 17 8.71 -27.55 -13.64
CA LEU A 17 9.38 -28.56 -14.45
C LEU A 17 9.22 -28.34 -15.96
N PHE A 18 8.22 -27.56 -16.37
CA PHE A 18 7.94 -27.30 -17.78
C PHE A 18 8.40 -25.90 -18.18
N ALA A 19 9.21 -25.84 -19.25
CA ALA A 19 9.63 -24.58 -19.83
C ALA A 19 8.42 -23.81 -20.41
N PRO A 20 8.49 -22.47 -20.47
CA PRO A 20 7.45 -21.67 -21.12
C PRO A 20 7.40 -21.94 -22.63
N ASN A 21 6.18 -22.02 -23.19
CA ASN A 21 5.98 -22.34 -24.62
C ASN A 21 6.31 -21.17 -25.56
N SER A 22 6.05 -19.93 -25.14
CA SER A 22 6.13 -18.73 -26.00
C SER A 22 6.97 -17.60 -25.42
N SER A 23 7.52 -17.77 -24.21
CA SER A 23 8.26 -16.74 -23.49
C SER A 23 9.66 -17.20 -23.14
N ARG A 24 10.56 -16.25 -22.89
CA ARG A 24 11.93 -16.55 -22.46
C ARG A 24 12.01 -16.99 -21.01
N TYR A 25 11.14 -16.44 -20.18
CA TYR A 25 11.08 -16.69 -18.74
C TYR A 25 9.67 -16.98 -18.26
N LYS A 26 9.57 -17.77 -17.22
CA LYS A 26 8.35 -18.01 -16.43
C LYS A 26 8.57 -17.37 -15.07
N ILE A 27 7.75 -16.37 -14.74
CA ILE A 27 7.91 -15.54 -13.55
C ILE A 27 6.80 -15.89 -12.56
N TYR A 28 7.18 -16.26 -11.33
CA TYR A 28 6.26 -16.49 -10.23
C TYR A 28 6.37 -15.33 -9.24
N ILE A 29 5.30 -14.56 -9.10
CA ILE A 29 5.19 -13.46 -8.13
C ILE A 29 4.38 -13.97 -6.95
N ILE A 30 5.00 -14.06 -5.78
CA ILE A 30 4.36 -14.49 -4.53
C ILE A 30 4.29 -13.29 -3.61
N ASP A 31 3.10 -12.70 -3.54
CA ASP A 31 2.83 -11.56 -2.67
C ASP A 31 2.56 -12.04 -1.24
N GLU A 32 2.96 -11.20 -0.26
CA GLU A 32 2.88 -11.48 1.17
C GLU A 32 3.45 -12.87 1.53
N VAL A 33 4.64 -13.15 0.99
CA VAL A 33 5.27 -14.46 1.09
C VAL A 33 5.45 -14.95 2.53
N HIS A 34 5.49 -14.04 3.51
CA HIS A 34 5.56 -14.36 4.94
C HIS A 34 4.31 -15.10 5.45
N MET A 35 3.20 -15.10 4.71
CA MET A 35 1.98 -15.85 5.02
C MET A 35 2.07 -17.33 4.64
N LEU A 36 3.12 -17.73 3.92
CA LEU A 36 3.36 -19.15 3.62
C LEU A 36 3.67 -19.93 4.89
N SER A 37 3.11 -21.13 4.99
CA SER A 37 3.47 -22.07 6.06
C SER A 37 4.92 -22.56 5.91
N ASN A 38 5.53 -23.02 6.99
CA ASN A 38 6.85 -23.63 6.95
C ASN A 38 6.93 -24.82 5.99
N SER A 39 5.86 -25.61 5.88
CA SER A 39 5.76 -26.73 4.93
C SER A 39 5.76 -26.26 3.48
N ALA A 40 5.10 -25.12 3.19
CA ALA A 40 5.08 -24.52 1.87
C ALA A 40 6.48 -23.97 1.50
N PHE A 41 7.13 -23.25 2.42
CA PHE A 41 8.52 -22.82 2.21
C PHE A 41 9.45 -24.00 1.94
N ASN A 42 9.38 -25.07 2.74
CA ASN A 42 10.22 -26.26 2.56
C ASN A 42 9.97 -26.94 1.20
N ALA A 43 8.74 -26.93 0.70
CA ALA A 43 8.42 -27.46 -0.62
C ALA A 43 9.08 -26.66 -1.76
N LEU A 44 9.24 -25.34 -1.61
CA LEU A 44 9.87 -24.46 -2.60
C LEU A 44 11.39 -24.45 -2.49
N LEU A 45 11.98 -24.79 -1.34
CA LEU A 45 13.43 -24.67 -1.08
C LEU A 45 14.27 -25.29 -2.19
N LYS A 46 13.97 -26.54 -2.58
CA LYS A 46 14.76 -27.23 -3.62
C LYS A 46 14.74 -26.49 -4.96
N THR A 47 13.59 -25.92 -5.31
CA THR A 47 13.43 -25.17 -6.56
C THR A 47 14.11 -23.81 -6.50
N ILE A 48 14.12 -23.17 -5.32
CA ILE A 48 14.80 -21.88 -5.11
C ILE A 48 16.34 -22.06 -5.04
N GLU A 49 16.79 -23.20 -4.53
CA GLU A 49 18.23 -23.53 -4.46
C GLU A 49 18.86 -23.78 -5.83
N ALA A 50 18.15 -24.45 -6.73
CA ALA A 50 18.59 -24.76 -8.07
C ALA A 50 17.45 -24.54 -9.08
N PRO A 51 17.07 -23.26 -9.33
CA PRO A 51 15.99 -22.95 -10.24
C PRO A 51 16.38 -23.29 -11.68
N PRO A 52 15.47 -23.84 -12.48
CA PRO A 52 15.69 -23.93 -13.91
C PRO A 52 16.01 -22.56 -14.51
N PRO A 53 16.86 -22.46 -15.56
CA PRO A 53 17.36 -21.17 -16.08
C PRO A 53 16.26 -20.25 -16.64
N TYR A 54 15.09 -20.78 -16.88
CA TYR A 54 13.93 -20.03 -17.36
C TYR A 54 12.94 -19.62 -16.24
N ILE A 55 13.24 -19.92 -14.96
CA ILE A 55 12.38 -19.59 -13.83
C ILE A 55 12.93 -18.38 -13.06
N VAL A 56 12.03 -17.46 -12.77
CA VAL A 56 12.30 -16.32 -11.87
C VAL A 56 11.23 -16.27 -10.78
N PHE A 57 11.68 -16.23 -9.53
CA PHE A 57 10.80 -15.98 -8.39
C PHE A 57 10.91 -14.54 -7.92
N VAL A 58 9.79 -13.89 -7.70
CA VAL A 58 9.67 -12.58 -7.08
C VAL A 58 8.85 -12.73 -5.81
N PHE A 59 9.48 -12.52 -4.66
CA PHE A 59 8.82 -12.57 -3.35
C PHE A 59 8.59 -11.16 -2.85
N ALA A 60 7.35 -10.81 -2.55
CA ALA A 60 7.00 -9.55 -1.91
C ALA A 60 6.58 -9.80 -0.46
N THR A 61 7.01 -8.95 0.46
CA THR A 61 6.64 -9.04 1.87
C THR A 61 6.80 -7.70 2.58
N THR A 62 5.91 -7.42 3.51
CA THR A 62 6.03 -6.34 4.49
C THR A 62 6.84 -6.77 5.72
N GLU A 63 7.05 -8.09 5.92
CA GLU A 63 7.68 -8.66 7.12
C GLU A 63 8.84 -9.58 6.76
N VAL A 64 9.93 -9.00 6.27
CA VAL A 64 11.12 -9.75 5.83
C VAL A 64 11.70 -10.67 6.92
N HIS A 65 11.55 -10.32 8.20
CA HIS A 65 12.05 -11.11 9.31
C HIS A 65 11.32 -12.45 9.49
N LYS A 66 10.08 -12.57 9.01
CA LYS A 66 9.31 -13.82 9.02
C LYS A 66 9.67 -14.77 7.87
N VAL A 67 10.38 -14.28 6.85
CA VAL A 67 10.86 -15.13 5.74
C VAL A 67 12.10 -15.91 6.22
N PRO A 68 12.14 -17.25 6.05
CA PRO A 68 13.29 -18.06 6.47
C PRO A 68 14.61 -17.55 5.90
N ALA A 69 15.65 -17.56 6.73
CA ALA A 69 16.99 -17.11 6.34
C ALA A 69 17.55 -17.90 5.16
N THR A 70 17.19 -19.18 5.04
CA THR A 70 17.54 -20.06 3.93
C THR A 70 17.00 -19.58 2.57
N ILE A 71 15.83 -18.93 2.55
CA ILE A 71 15.27 -18.29 1.37
C ILE A 71 15.95 -16.95 1.13
N ARG A 72 16.00 -16.09 2.16
CA ARG A 72 16.57 -14.73 2.05
C ARG A 72 18.00 -14.71 1.55
N SER A 73 18.82 -15.66 1.97
CA SER A 73 20.23 -15.76 1.56
C SER A 73 20.44 -16.09 0.07
N ARG A 74 19.38 -16.59 -0.60
CA ARG A 74 19.40 -16.95 -2.02
C ARG A 74 18.70 -15.93 -2.91
N CYS A 75 18.15 -14.88 -2.32
CA CYS A 75 17.41 -13.84 -3.02
C CYS A 75 18.19 -12.53 -3.02
N GLN A 76 18.16 -11.83 -4.14
CA GLN A 76 18.53 -10.42 -4.16
C GLN A 76 17.43 -9.63 -3.46
N GLN A 77 17.78 -8.79 -2.48
CA GLN A 77 16.82 -8.03 -1.69
C GLN A 77 16.74 -6.59 -2.17
N PHE A 78 15.52 -6.10 -2.37
CA PHE A 78 15.20 -4.71 -2.71
C PHE A 78 14.29 -4.15 -1.64
N ASN A 79 14.74 -3.11 -0.95
CA ASN A 79 13.95 -2.45 0.09
C ASN A 79 13.23 -1.23 -0.50
N PHE A 80 11.91 -1.29 -0.50
CA PHE A 80 11.05 -0.15 -0.84
C PHE A 80 10.75 0.67 0.40
N ARG A 81 10.86 1.98 0.27
CA ARG A 81 10.57 2.94 1.35
C ARG A 81 9.22 3.59 1.11
N LEU A 82 8.62 4.09 2.18
CA LEU A 82 7.44 4.95 2.09
C LEU A 82 7.77 6.19 1.24
N ILE A 83 6.79 6.60 0.45
CA ILE A 83 6.91 7.77 -0.44
C ILE A 83 6.66 9.03 0.39
N GLY A 84 7.50 10.04 0.22
CA GLY A 84 7.33 11.32 0.91
C GLY A 84 6.03 12.04 0.48
N PRO A 85 5.39 12.82 1.39
CA PRO A 85 4.12 13.48 1.09
C PRO A 85 4.20 14.44 -0.09
N GLU A 86 5.31 15.14 -0.29
CA GLU A 86 5.48 16.03 -1.44
C GLU A 86 5.51 15.26 -2.77
N GLN A 87 6.11 14.08 -2.79
CA GLN A 87 6.13 13.23 -3.98
C GLN A 87 4.74 12.67 -4.29
N ILE A 88 3.99 12.27 -3.25
CA ILE A 88 2.60 11.82 -3.42
C ILE A 88 1.74 12.99 -3.90
N LYS A 89 1.86 14.19 -3.31
CA LYS A 89 1.15 15.40 -3.76
C LYS A 89 1.39 15.67 -5.23
N ALA A 90 2.64 15.61 -5.69
CA ALA A 90 2.98 15.82 -7.09
C ALA A 90 2.27 14.81 -8.00
N ARG A 91 2.21 13.53 -7.61
CA ARG A 91 1.48 12.50 -8.37
C ARG A 91 -0.02 12.73 -8.40
N LEU A 92 -0.62 13.12 -7.26
CA LEU A 92 -2.04 13.48 -7.22
C LEU A 92 -2.32 14.68 -8.13
N GLN A 93 -1.42 15.66 -8.18
CA GLN A 93 -1.55 16.84 -9.03
C GLN A 93 -1.52 16.50 -10.52
N GLU A 94 -0.65 15.58 -10.95
CA GLU A 94 -0.63 15.06 -12.32
C GLU A 94 -2.00 14.45 -12.69
N VAL A 95 -2.55 13.59 -11.83
CA VAL A 95 -3.85 12.93 -12.09
C VAL A 95 -4.99 13.94 -12.18
N VAL A 96 -5.10 14.91 -11.27
CA VAL A 96 -6.19 15.88 -11.31
C VAL A 96 -6.08 16.81 -12.53
N GLN A 97 -4.86 17.08 -13.01
CA GLN A 97 -4.63 17.82 -14.25
C GLN A 97 -5.09 17.03 -15.48
N GLU A 98 -4.78 15.74 -15.56
CA GLU A 98 -5.25 14.85 -16.63
C GLU A 98 -6.78 14.75 -16.64
N LEU A 99 -7.39 14.69 -15.47
CA LEU A 99 -8.85 14.68 -15.31
C LEU A 99 -9.49 16.07 -15.54
N LYS A 100 -8.69 17.13 -15.72
CA LYS A 100 -9.13 18.53 -15.83
C LYS A 100 -9.99 18.98 -14.65
N LEU A 101 -9.70 18.44 -13.47
CA LEU A 101 -10.43 18.73 -12.25
C LEU A 101 -9.70 19.81 -11.45
N PRO A 102 -10.35 20.94 -11.12
CA PRO A 102 -9.73 21.94 -10.25
C PRO A 102 -9.51 21.38 -8.85
N ALA A 103 -8.31 21.56 -8.29
CA ALA A 103 -7.96 21.06 -6.99
C ALA A 103 -7.12 22.08 -6.21
N GLU A 104 -7.47 22.30 -4.95
CA GLU A 104 -6.68 23.10 -4.04
C GLU A 104 -5.40 22.36 -3.65
N GLU A 105 -4.27 23.03 -3.68
CA GLU A 105 -2.98 22.47 -3.27
C GLU A 105 -3.00 21.95 -1.83
N ALA A 106 -3.68 22.65 -0.93
CA ALA A 106 -3.85 22.26 0.46
C ALA A 106 -4.64 20.95 0.60
N ALA A 107 -5.62 20.70 -0.27
CA ALA A 107 -6.39 19.46 -0.30
C ALA A 107 -5.53 18.28 -0.79
N LEU A 108 -4.76 18.47 -1.84
CA LEU A 108 -3.84 17.45 -2.37
C LEU A 108 -2.74 17.10 -1.34
N PHE A 109 -2.20 18.10 -0.67
CA PHE A 109 -1.20 17.89 0.37
C PHE A 109 -1.78 17.16 1.59
N TRP A 110 -3.01 17.49 1.98
CA TRP A 110 -3.70 16.79 3.05
C TRP A 110 -3.89 15.31 2.70
N MET A 111 -4.39 14.99 1.49
CA MET A 111 -4.53 13.60 1.04
C MET A 111 -3.19 12.85 1.01
N ALA A 112 -2.13 13.52 0.57
CA ALA A 112 -0.78 12.95 0.54
C ALA A 112 -0.26 12.60 1.94
N ARG A 113 -0.60 13.38 2.96
CA ARG A 113 -0.27 13.09 4.37
C ARG A 113 -1.08 11.94 4.92
N GLU A 114 -2.40 11.92 4.67
CA GLU A 114 -3.29 10.84 5.12
C GLU A 114 -2.89 9.48 4.52
N ALA A 115 -2.37 9.47 3.31
CA ALA A 115 -1.91 8.26 2.64
C ALA A 115 -0.68 7.60 3.29
N THR A 116 -0.05 8.25 4.29
CA THR A 116 1.05 7.71 5.11
C THR A 116 2.17 7.02 4.31
N GLY A 117 2.46 7.54 3.10
CA GLY A 117 3.52 7.02 2.23
C GLY A 117 3.08 5.95 1.23
N SER A 118 1.80 5.62 1.17
CA SER A 118 1.19 4.67 0.23
C SER A 118 0.53 5.40 -0.94
N LEU A 119 1.05 5.20 -2.14
CA LEU A 119 0.43 5.78 -3.34
C LEU A 119 -0.94 5.15 -3.66
N ARG A 120 -1.13 3.86 -3.35
CA ARG A 120 -2.41 3.17 -3.48
C ARG A 120 -3.49 3.84 -2.63
N ASP A 121 -3.18 4.12 -1.36
CA ASP A 121 -4.12 4.75 -0.45
C ASP A 121 -4.40 6.20 -0.85
N ALA A 122 -3.39 6.91 -1.37
CA ALA A 122 -3.56 8.24 -1.92
C ALA A 122 -4.55 8.27 -3.09
N TYR A 123 -4.44 7.34 -4.03
CA TYR A 123 -5.39 7.24 -5.14
C TYR A 123 -6.78 6.78 -4.70
N THR A 124 -6.87 5.83 -3.77
CA THR A 124 -8.15 5.43 -3.19
C THR A 124 -8.86 6.61 -2.53
N LEU A 125 -8.11 7.42 -1.77
CA LEU A 125 -8.65 8.63 -1.15
C LEU A 125 -9.04 9.68 -2.18
N LEU A 126 -8.26 9.84 -3.26
CA LEU A 126 -8.59 10.74 -4.37
C LEU A 126 -9.91 10.33 -5.04
N ASP A 127 -10.08 9.05 -5.38
CA ASP A 127 -11.32 8.52 -5.98
C ASP A 127 -12.52 8.76 -5.07
N GLN A 128 -12.36 8.54 -3.77
CA GLN A 128 -13.39 8.83 -2.79
C GLN A 128 -13.75 10.31 -2.77
N VAL A 129 -12.77 11.21 -2.78
CA VAL A 129 -13.00 12.66 -2.79
C VAL A 129 -13.69 13.10 -4.06
N ILE A 130 -13.28 12.62 -5.23
CA ILE A 130 -13.91 12.92 -6.51
C ILE A 130 -15.39 12.51 -6.52
N SER A 131 -15.72 11.38 -5.91
CA SER A 131 -17.10 10.86 -5.89
C SER A 131 -18.11 11.80 -5.24
N PHE A 132 -17.70 12.57 -4.24
CA PHE A 132 -18.58 13.54 -3.56
C PHE A 132 -18.27 15.01 -3.89
N SER A 133 -17.23 15.28 -4.67
CA SER A 133 -16.79 16.63 -5.05
C SER A 133 -16.43 16.72 -6.55
N PRO A 134 -17.35 16.39 -7.47
CA PRO A 134 -17.05 16.26 -8.90
C PRO A 134 -16.71 17.61 -9.58
N GLU A 135 -17.10 18.72 -8.98
CA GLU A 135 -16.84 20.06 -9.53
C GLU A 135 -15.48 20.62 -9.14
N GLY A 136 -14.77 19.97 -8.18
CA GLY A 136 -13.47 20.40 -7.75
C GLY A 136 -13.15 19.98 -6.32
N ILE A 137 -11.87 19.78 -6.07
CA ILE A 137 -11.35 19.26 -4.81
C ILE A 137 -10.96 20.43 -3.90
N ARG A 138 -11.72 20.61 -2.82
CA ARG A 138 -11.50 21.65 -1.81
C ARG A 138 -11.28 21.02 -0.43
N LEU A 139 -10.35 21.55 0.31
CA LEU A 139 -10.02 21.03 1.66
C LEU A 139 -11.21 21.13 2.62
N GLU A 140 -11.96 22.21 2.55
CA GLU A 140 -13.15 22.41 3.35
C GLU A 140 -14.23 21.35 3.10
N THR A 141 -14.48 21.04 1.82
CA THR A 141 -15.43 19.99 1.41
C THR A 141 -15.00 18.62 1.93
N ILE A 142 -13.71 18.32 1.85
CA ILE A 142 -13.13 17.06 2.38
C ILE A 142 -13.37 16.97 3.89
N ARG A 143 -13.05 18.03 4.64
CA ARG A 143 -13.26 18.08 6.10
C ARG A 143 -14.71 17.88 6.48
N ALA A 144 -15.63 18.58 5.81
CA ALA A 144 -17.06 18.46 6.07
C ALA A 144 -17.62 17.07 5.78
N LYS A 145 -17.21 16.45 4.66
CA LYS A 145 -17.74 15.14 4.21
C LYS A 145 -17.15 13.94 4.95
N LEU A 146 -15.86 14.01 5.30
CA LEU A 146 -15.19 12.93 6.03
C LEU A 146 -15.34 13.06 7.56
N GLY A 147 -16.07 14.06 8.05
CA GLY A 147 -16.28 14.26 9.48
C GLY A 147 -15.00 14.61 10.25
N LEU A 148 -14.01 15.19 9.57
CA LEU A 148 -12.73 15.52 10.18
C LEU A 148 -12.90 16.71 11.11
N VAL A 149 -12.72 16.47 12.40
CA VAL A 149 -12.69 17.54 13.40
C VAL A 149 -11.39 18.32 13.19
N GLY A 150 -11.49 19.57 12.74
CA GLY A 150 -10.30 20.43 12.53
C GLY A 150 -9.48 20.55 13.82
N ILE A 151 -8.16 20.59 13.67
CA ILE A 151 -7.22 20.82 14.79
C ILE A 151 -7.62 22.05 15.62
N GLU A 152 -8.22 23.05 14.98
CA GLU A 152 -8.76 24.26 15.64
C GLU A 152 -9.85 23.93 16.67
N ARG A 153 -10.75 22.98 16.38
CA ARG A 153 -11.77 22.51 17.35
C ARG A 153 -11.15 21.71 18.47
N ILE A 154 -10.15 20.87 18.18
CA ILE A 154 -9.40 20.11 19.18
C ILE A 154 -8.60 21.06 20.08
N ASN A 155 -7.95 22.05 19.50
CA ASN A 155 -7.25 23.09 20.26
C ASN A 155 -8.22 23.94 21.10
N GLY A 156 -9.40 24.29 20.55
CA GLY A 156 -10.47 24.98 21.27
C GLY A 156 -10.93 24.16 22.48
N LEU A 157 -11.17 22.85 22.31
CA LEU A 157 -11.49 21.92 23.40
C LEU A 157 -10.37 21.90 24.46
N GLY A 158 -9.10 21.85 24.06
CA GLY A 158 -7.94 21.91 24.94
C GLY A 158 -7.91 23.18 25.79
N ILE A 159 -8.19 24.32 25.16
CA ILE A 159 -8.28 25.62 25.84
C ILE A 159 -9.44 25.66 26.83
N PHE A 160 -10.64 25.17 26.44
CA PHE A 160 -11.80 25.15 27.32
C PHE A 160 -11.62 24.21 28.53
N ILE A 161 -10.95 23.08 28.32
CA ILE A 161 -10.56 22.16 29.40
C ILE A 161 -9.58 22.85 30.37
N SER A 162 -8.56 23.53 29.84
CA SER A 162 -7.56 24.24 30.66
C SER A 162 -8.16 25.39 31.45
N GLN A 163 -9.15 26.06 30.88
CA GLN A 163 -9.88 27.17 31.52
C GLN A 163 -11.04 26.70 32.42
N ARG A 164 -11.31 25.38 32.47
CA ARG A 164 -12.44 24.77 33.20
C ARG A 164 -13.82 25.35 32.82
N ASP A 165 -13.96 25.85 31.58
CA ASP A 165 -15.20 26.43 31.07
C ASP A 165 -16.16 25.33 30.63
N LYS A 166 -16.95 24.81 31.59
CA LYS A 166 -17.90 23.73 31.36
C LYS A 166 -19.00 24.08 30.35
N LYS A 167 -19.36 25.35 30.23
CA LYS A 167 -20.44 25.79 29.35
C LYS A 167 -20.05 25.70 27.88
N LYS A 168 -18.84 26.10 27.54
CA LYS A 168 -18.27 26.00 26.16
C LYS A 168 -17.81 24.60 25.78
N LEU A 169 -17.69 23.68 26.74
CA LEU A 169 -17.39 22.27 26.47
C LEU A 169 -18.62 21.48 26.03
N LEU A 170 -19.85 21.99 26.30
CA LEU A 170 -21.11 21.31 26.00
C LEU A 170 -21.82 21.87 24.75
N GLU A 171 -21.33 22.96 24.18
CA GLU A 171 -21.73 23.56 22.90
C GLU A 171 -20.81 23.05 21.78
#